data_679fac04a7177cf6fd9a50e438493f46
#
_entry.id   679fac04a7177cf6fd9a50e438493f46
#
_cell.length_a   1.000
_cell.length_b   1.000
_cell.length_c   1.000
_cell.angle_alpha   90.00
_cell.angle_beta   90.00
_cell.angle_gamma   90.00
#
_symmetry.space_group_name_H-M   'P 1'
#
loop_
_entity.id
_entity.type
_entity.pdbx_description
1 polymer ?
#
loop_
_entity_poly.entity_id
_entity_poly.type
_entity_poly.pdbx_seq_one_letter_code
_entity_poly.pdbx_strand_id
1 'polypeptide(L)'
;EVLIARPDVRQAEYLLKARNADIGAARAAFFPQISLTGNYGFASDSLSKLFTSGGLGAWSFLPQITMPIFNGGANVANLDLAQVRKEKAIVSYEQVIQTAFREVADELAAQATLTEQLKAQKRLVEAAQRVYDVSDARYNAGIDSFLSVLDAQRELYTYQQQEIQLERQRLNNLINLYKVVGGGSNIRT
;
A
#
# COMPACT_ATOMS: atom_id res chain seq x y z
N GLU A 1 -10.90 -1.55 14.92
CA GLU A 1 -11.02 -2.80 14.12
C GLU A 1 -10.83 -2.55 12.62
N VAL A 2 -11.37 -1.48 12.06
CA VAL A 2 -11.29 -1.17 10.62
C VAL A 2 -9.84 -0.93 10.13
N LEU A 3 -9.02 -0.22 10.89
CA LEU A 3 -7.62 0.04 10.55
C LEU A 3 -6.75 -1.21 10.55
N ILE A 4 -7.08 -2.21 11.37
CA ILE A 4 -6.37 -3.50 11.43
C ILE A 4 -6.67 -4.35 10.18
N ALA A 5 -7.79 -4.10 9.51
CA ALA A 5 -8.14 -4.78 8.27
C ALA A 5 -7.40 -4.25 7.03
N ARG A 6 -6.70 -3.11 7.14
CA ARG A 6 -5.93 -2.53 6.03
C ARG A 6 -4.81 -3.48 5.57
N PRO A 7 -4.65 -3.65 4.25
CA PRO A 7 -3.63 -4.56 3.70
C PRO A 7 -2.19 -4.18 4.09
N ASP A 8 -1.88 -2.87 4.16
CA ASP A 8 -0.55 -2.36 4.53
C ASP A 8 -0.22 -2.62 6.01
N VAL A 9 -1.20 -2.46 6.91
CA VAL A 9 -1.04 -2.79 8.34
C VAL A 9 -0.83 -4.29 8.52
N ARG A 10 -1.63 -5.13 7.83
CA ARG A 10 -1.46 -6.58 7.85
C ARG A 10 -0.10 -7.02 7.27
N GLN A 11 0.35 -6.38 6.19
CA GLN A 11 1.68 -6.64 5.63
C GLN A 11 2.77 -6.37 6.65
N ALA A 12 2.73 -5.23 7.34
CA ALA A 12 3.70 -4.88 8.37
C ALA A 12 3.65 -5.84 9.57
N GLU A 13 2.46 -6.30 9.98
CA GLU A 13 2.28 -7.32 11.01
C GLU A 13 2.90 -8.67 10.62
N TYR A 14 2.66 -9.15 9.40
CA TYR A 14 3.26 -10.40 8.92
C TYR A 14 4.77 -10.29 8.77
N LEU A 15 5.29 -9.13 8.37
CA LEU A 15 6.72 -8.89 8.32
C LEU A 15 7.34 -8.95 9.73
N LEU A 16 6.68 -8.36 10.73
CA LEU A 16 7.11 -8.45 12.12
C LEU A 16 7.11 -9.90 12.62
N LYS A 17 6.07 -10.69 12.30
CA LYS A 17 6.01 -12.13 12.60
C LYS A 17 7.15 -12.89 11.95
N ALA A 18 7.48 -12.59 10.69
CA ALA A 18 8.60 -13.22 9.99
C ALA A 18 9.94 -12.89 10.66
N ARG A 19 10.18 -11.61 11.02
CA ARG A 19 11.39 -11.21 11.74
C ARG A 19 11.50 -11.83 13.13
N ASN A 20 10.39 -12.07 13.81
CA ASN A 20 10.40 -12.79 15.06
C ASN A 20 10.77 -14.29 14.86
N ALA A 21 10.32 -14.90 13.78
CA ALA A 21 10.70 -16.29 13.43
C ALA A 21 12.19 -16.40 13.03
N ASP A 22 12.77 -15.37 12.38
CA ASP A 22 14.20 -15.31 12.04
C ASP A 22 15.11 -15.46 13.27
N ILE A 23 14.68 -14.98 14.45
CA ILE A 23 15.40 -15.19 15.72
C ILE A 23 15.48 -16.68 16.05
N GLY A 24 14.39 -17.42 15.84
CA GLY A 24 14.38 -18.87 16.02
C GLY A 24 15.36 -19.58 15.08
N ALA A 25 15.42 -19.17 13.82
CA ALA A 25 16.36 -19.68 12.84
C ALA A 25 17.83 -19.35 13.22
N ALA A 26 18.09 -18.12 13.68
CA ALA A 26 19.43 -17.74 14.16
C ALA A 26 19.87 -18.54 15.39
N ARG A 27 18.94 -18.86 16.30
CA ARG A 27 19.20 -19.76 17.45
C ARG A 27 19.46 -21.19 17.00
N ALA A 28 18.77 -21.67 15.98
CA ALA A 28 18.96 -23.03 15.45
C ALA A 28 20.39 -23.24 14.92
N ALA A 29 21.07 -22.18 14.47
CA ALA A 29 22.47 -22.26 14.01
C ALA A 29 23.49 -22.66 15.10
N PHE A 30 23.12 -22.63 16.37
CA PHE A 30 23.94 -23.14 17.49
C PHE A 30 23.82 -24.64 17.71
N PHE A 31 22.83 -25.30 17.09
CA PHE A 31 22.58 -26.72 17.20
C PHE A 31 23.15 -27.50 16.02
N PRO A 32 23.35 -28.84 16.18
CA PRO A 32 23.79 -29.66 15.07
C PRO A 32 22.83 -29.61 13.88
N GLN A 33 23.38 -29.46 12.69
CA GLN A 33 22.62 -29.57 11.44
C GLN A 33 22.66 -31.02 10.97
N ILE A 34 21.50 -31.59 10.72
CA ILE A 34 21.33 -32.94 10.18
C ILE A 34 20.93 -32.78 8.70
N SER A 35 21.80 -33.23 7.81
CA SER A 35 21.53 -33.32 6.38
C SER A 35 21.42 -34.76 5.92
N LEU A 36 20.56 -34.97 4.93
CA LEU A 36 20.31 -36.28 4.35
C LEU A 36 20.43 -36.19 2.85
N THR A 37 21.41 -36.82 2.28
CA THR A 37 21.62 -36.89 0.83
C THR A 37 21.33 -38.27 0.32
N GLY A 38 20.39 -38.40 -0.61
CA GLY A 38 20.06 -39.63 -1.29
C GLY A 38 20.19 -39.46 -2.79
N ASN A 39 20.91 -40.36 -3.45
CA ASN A 39 21.01 -40.45 -4.89
C ASN A 39 20.57 -41.83 -5.36
N TYR A 40 19.80 -41.84 -6.44
CA TYR A 40 19.41 -43.07 -7.14
C TYR A 40 19.59 -42.86 -8.64
N GLY A 41 20.23 -43.82 -9.31
CA GLY A 41 20.47 -43.70 -10.74
C GLY A 41 21.09 -44.99 -11.30
N PHE A 42 21.55 -44.89 -12.51
CA PHE A 42 22.31 -45.94 -13.19
C PHE A 42 23.76 -45.48 -13.36
N ALA A 43 24.69 -46.39 -13.06
CA ALA A 43 26.12 -46.16 -13.26
C ALA A 43 26.62 -47.09 -14.39
N SER A 44 27.48 -46.58 -15.23
CA SER A 44 28.09 -47.33 -16.30
C SER A 44 29.48 -46.76 -16.60
N ASP A 45 30.39 -47.63 -17.07
CA ASP A 45 31.73 -47.31 -17.51
C ASP A 45 31.79 -46.63 -18.90
N SER A 46 30.67 -46.63 -19.63
CA SER A 46 30.55 -45.96 -20.92
C SER A 46 29.14 -45.42 -21.16
N LEU A 47 29.04 -44.30 -21.85
CA LEU A 47 27.77 -43.60 -22.14
C LEU A 47 26.79 -44.46 -22.92
N SER A 48 27.32 -45.34 -23.87
CA SER A 48 26.50 -46.25 -24.65
C SER A 48 25.82 -47.32 -23.82
N LYS A 49 26.44 -47.78 -22.75
CA LYS A 49 25.90 -48.80 -21.84
C LYS A 49 24.89 -48.23 -20.84
N LEU A 50 24.87 -46.92 -20.63
CA LEU A 50 23.92 -46.27 -19.72
C LEU A 50 22.47 -46.39 -20.21
N PHE A 51 22.27 -46.40 -21.54
CA PHE A 51 20.94 -46.44 -22.17
C PHE A 51 20.59 -47.85 -22.75
N THR A 52 21.50 -48.79 -22.67
CA THR A 52 21.26 -50.20 -23.01
C THR A 52 21.17 -51.02 -21.71
N SER A 53 20.63 -52.22 -21.80
CA SER A 53 20.35 -53.14 -20.64
C SER A 53 21.56 -53.54 -19.76
N GLY A 54 22.68 -52.81 -19.86
CA GLY A 54 23.92 -53.08 -19.09
C GLY A 54 24.24 -52.06 -17.99
N GLY A 55 23.40 -51.05 -17.75
CA GLY A 55 23.58 -50.14 -16.64
C GLY A 55 23.22 -50.78 -15.30
N LEU A 56 24.14 -50.73 -14.33
CA LEU A 56 23.90 -51.21 -12.96
C LEU A 56 23.16 -50.12 -12.17
N GLY A 57 22.06 -50.46 -11.52
CA GLY A 57 21.37 -49.56 -10.57
C GLY A 57 22.31 -49.23 -9.42
N ALA A 58 22.55 -47.95 -9.22
CA ALA A 58 23.37 -47.42 -8.13
C ALA A 58 22.53 -46.51 -7.24
N TRP A 59 22.64 -46.71 -5.96
CA TRP A 59 22.03 -45.82 -4.96
C TRP A 59 23.04 -45.46 -3.89
N SER A 60 22.92 -44.26 -3.34
CA SER A 60 23.68 -43.83 -2.18
C SER A 60 22.77 -43.13 -1.18
N PHE A 61 23.02 -43.31 0.10
CA PHE A 61 22.33 -42.69 1.19
C PHE A 61 23.35 -42.25 2.23
N LEU A 62 23.50 -40.95 2.38
CA LEU A 62 24.51 -40.34 3.25
C LEU A 62 23.84 -39.41 4.28
N PRO A 63 23.55 -39.90 5.48
CA PRO A 63 23.23 -39.02 6.60
C PRO A 63 24.53 -38.33 7.10
N GLN A 64 24.44 -37.02 7.34
CA GLN A 64 25.55 -36.24 7.85
C GLN A 64 25.08 -35.34 8.99
N ILE A 65 25.83 -35.30 10.07
CA ILE A 65 25.61 -34.40 11.22
C ILE A 65 26.81 -33.46 11.31
N THR A 66 26.55 -32.15 11.25
CA THR A 66 27.59 -31.14 11.38
C THR A 66 27.23 -30.17 12.49
N MET A 67 28.16 -29.98 13.45
CA MET A 67 27.98 -29.05 14.57
C MET A 67 29.17 -28.07 14.59
N PRO A 68 28.93 -26.75 14.48
CA PRO A 68 29.98 -25.77 14.62
C PRO A 68 30.38 -25.64 16.10
N ILE A 69 31.61 -26.02 16.45
CA ILE A 69 32.14 -25.88 17.82
C ILE A 69 32.70 -24.43 18.02
N PHE A 70 33.34 -23.92 17.01
CA PHE A 70 33.90 -22.54 17.02
C PHE A 70 33.79 -21.91 15.65
N ASN A 71 33.19 -20.71 15.59
CA ASN A 71 33.03 -19.93 14.35
C ASN A 71 33.36 -18.45 14.53
N GLY A 72 34.27 -18.13 15.48
CA GLY A 72 34.73 -16.75 15.68
C GLY A 72 33.64 -15.76 16.12
N GLY A 73 32.59 -16.23 16.77
CA GLY A 73 31.47 -15.38 17.23
C GLY A 73 30.39 -15.10 16.16
N ALA A 74 30.50 -15.67 14.97
CA ALA A 74 29.55 -15.39 13.86
C ALA A 74 28.11 -15.72 14.23
N ASN A 75 27.85 -16.84 14.96
CA ASN A 75 26.48 -17.19 15.37
C ASN A 75 25.91 -16.19 16.38
N VAL A 76 26.72 -15.67 17.30
CA VAL A 76 26.31 -14.66 18.27
C VAL A 76 25.94 -13.38 17.53
N ALA A 77 26.84 -12.89 16.66
CA ALA A 77 26.59 -11.69 15.86
C ALA A 77 25.35 -11.81 14.95
N ASN A 78 25.10 -12.99 14.37
CA ASN A 78 23.89 -13.24 13.57
C ASN A 78 22.62 -13.27 14.44
N LEU A 79 22.67 -13.75 15.67
CA LEU A 79 21.55 -13.71 16.60
C LEU A 79 21.24 -12.25 17.00
N ASP A 80 22.26 -11.46 17.35
CA ASP A 80 22.11 -10.05 17.68
C ASP A 80 21.53 -9.27 16.49
N LEU A 81 22.03 -9.53 15.28
CA LEU A 81 21.50 -8.96 14.05
C LEU A 81 20.00 -9.30 13.83
N ALA A 82 19.59 -10.53 14.10
CA ALA A 82 18.19 -10.95 14.01
C ALA A 82 17.32 -10.19 15.02
N GLN A 83 17.80 -9.98 16.24
CA GLN A 83 17.10 -9.20 17.28
C GLN A 83 16.92 -7.75 16.87
N VAL A 84 17.99 -7.08 16.41
CA VAL A 84 17.94 -5.69 15.92
C VAL A 84 16.99 -5.56 14.72
N ARG A 85 16.96 -6.54 13.81
CA ARG A 85 16.02 -6.57 12.69
C ARG A 85 14.56 -6.68 13.15
N LYS A 86 14.29 -7.42 14.23
CA LYS A 86 12.96 -7.45 14.84
C LYS A 86 12.58 -6.10 15.44
N GLU A 87 13.49 -5.45 16.19
CA GLU A 87 13.24 -4.11 16.76
C GLU A 87 12.93 -3.10 15.66
N LYS A 88 13.71 -3.10 14.57
CA LYS A 88 13.42 -2.28 13.39
C LYS A 88 12.03 -2.56 12.80
N ALA A 89 11.61 -3.84 12.76
CA ALA A 89 10.29 -4.20 12.25
C ALA A 89 9.15 -3.72 13.18
N ILE A 90 9.36 -3.67 14.51
CA ILE A 90 8.41 -3.09 15.46
C ILE A 90 8.21 -1.61 15.14
N VAL A 91 9.29 -0.83 15.04
CA VAL A 91 9.23 0.60 14.72
C VAL A 91 8.54 0.85 13.37
N SER A 92 8.86 0.01 12.36
CA SER A 92 8.19 0.10 11.06
C SER A 92 6.69 -0.19 11.15
N TYR A 93 6.27 -1.16 11.95
CA TYR A 93 4.86 -1.48 12.18
C TYR A 93 4.13 -0.31 12.86
N GLU A 94 4.72 0.27 13.90
CA GLU A 94 4.18 1.45 14.57
C GLU A 94 4.04 2.65 13.63
N GLN A 95 5.04 2.89 12.77
CA GLN A 95 5.00 3.94 11.76
C GLN A 95 3.85 3.75 10.75
N VAL A 96 3.61 2.53 10.30
CA VAL A 96 2.49 2.22 9.39
C VAL A 96 1.16 2.50 10.07
N ILE A 97 0.99 2.10 11.34
CA ILE A 97 -0.21 2.39 12.13
C ILE A 97 -0.43 3.90 12.26
N GLN A 98 0.58 4.65 12.67
CA GLN A 98 0.49 6.11 12.82
C GLN A 98 0.15 6.80 11.50
N THR A 99 0.73 6.33 10.39
CA THR A 99 0.42 6.84 9.05
C THR A 99 -1.03 6.55 8.68
N ALA A 100 -1.53 5.33 8.95
CA ALA A 100 -2.91 4.96 8.70
C ALA A 100 -3.91 5.83 9.47
N PHE A 101 -3.63 6.12 10.74
CA PHE A 101 -4.46 7.02 11.56
C PHE A 101 -4.46 8.45 11.00
N ARG A 102 -3.29 8.97 10.63
CA ARG A 102 -3.17 10.32 10.06
C ARG A 102 -3.94 10.44 8.76
N GLU A 103 -3.80 9.48 7.84
CA GLU A 103 -4.51 9.49 6.56
C GLU A 103 -6.03 9.54 6.74
N VAL A 104 -6.59 8.76 7.67
CA VAL A 104 -8.02 8.79 7.95
C VAL A 104 -8.44 10.13 8.55
N ALA A 105 -7.65 10.69 9.48
CA ALA A 105 -7.94 11.99 10.09
C ALA A 105 -7.92 13.11 9.04
N ASP A 106 -6.93 13.10 8.15
CA ASP A 106 -6.78 14.10 7.10
C ASP A 106 -7.96 14.05 6.11
N GLU A 107 -8.38 12.86 5.67
CA GLU A 107 -9.52 12.71 4.76
C GLU A 107 -10.86 13.10 5.41
N LEU A 108 -11.05 12.82 6.70
CA LEU A 108 -12.23 13.27 7.44
C LEU A 108 -12.28 14.80 7.58
N ALA A 109 -11.15 15.43 7.89
CA ALA A 109 -11.05 16.88 7.97
C ALA A 109 -11.31 17.54 6.60
N ALA A 110 -10.73 16.95 5.53
CA ALA A 110 -10.97 17.39 4.16
C ALA A 110 -12.43 17.26 3.77
N GLN A 111 -13.13 16.19 4.13
CA GLN A 111 -14.55 15.98 3.84
C GLN A 111 -15.42 17.09 4.45
N ALA A 112 -15.18 17.45 5.71
CA ALA A 112 -15.91 18.52 6.38
C ALA A 112 -15.69 19.87 5.67
N THR A 113 -14.43 20.19 5.38
CA THR A 113 -14.04 21.45 4.72
C THR A 113 -14.59 21.55 3.32
N LEU A 114 -14.45 20.50 2.48
CA LEU A 114 -14.95 20.50 1.10
C LEU A 114 -16.48 20.61 1.03
N THR A 115 -17.19 20.07 2.00
CA THR A 115 -18.65 20.19 2.08
C THR A 115 -19.08 21.63 2.28
N GLU A 116 -18.44 22.36 3.19
CA GLU A 116 -18.75 23.77 3.44
C GLU A 116 -18.28 24.67 2.29
N GLN A 117 -17.12 24.40 1.69
CA GLN A 117 -16.64 25.12 0.49
C GLN A 117 -17.61 24.96 -0.68
N LEU A 118 -18.11 23.75 -0.94
CA LEU A 118 -19.07 23.50 -2.02
C LEU A 118 -20.38 24.25 -1.79
N LYS A 119 -20.89 24.32 -0.54
CA LYS A 119 -22.08 25.11 -0.20
C LYS A 119 -21.84 26.62 -0.44
N ALA A 120 -20.67 27.12 -0.09
CA ALA A 120 -20.31 28.52 -0.32
C ALA A 120 -20.19 28.82 -1.82
N GLN A 121 -19.55 27.93 -2.59
CA GLN A 121 -19.40 28.07 -4.04
C GLN A 121 -20.75 28.05 -4.77
N LYS A 122 -21.68 27.17 -4.39
CA LYS A 122 -23.05 27.15 -4.95
C LYS A 122 -23.78 28.48 -4.75
N ARG A 123 -23.68 29.04 -3.55
CA ARG A 123 -24.26 30.36 -3.27
C ARG A 123 -23.62 31.48 -4.12
N LEU A 124 -22.30 31.38 -4.38
CA LEU A 124 -21.59 32.32 -5.25
C LEU A 124 -22.07 32.21 -6.69
N VAL A 125 -22.23 30.98 -7.21
CA VAL A 125 -22.79 30.74 -8.56
C VAL A 125 -24.20 31.30 -8.68
N GLU A 126 -25.06 31.06 -7.68
CA GLU A 126 -26.41 31.65 -7.66
C GLU A 126 -26.41 33.17 -7.62
N ALA A 127 -25.47 33.80 -6.90
CA ALA A 127 -25.33 35.23 -6.87
C ALA A 127 -24.83 35.78 -8.23
N ALA A 128 -23.84 35.13 -8.85
CA ALA A 128 -23.34 35.50 -10.16
C ALA A 128 -24.40 35.34 -11.27
N GLN A 129 -25.24 34.28 -11.17
CA GLN A 129 -26.37 34.10 -12.08
C GLN A 129 -27.34 35.27 -11.99
N ARG A 130 -27.69 35.70 -10.78
CA ARG A 130 -28.57 36.92 -10.63
C ARG A 130 -27.94 38.19 -11.21
N VAL A 131 -26.61 38.35 -11.07
CA VAL A 131 -25.90 39.51 -11.69
C VAL A 131 -25.99 39.44 -13.21
N TYR A 132 -25.78 38.26 -13.79
CA TYR A 132 -25.94 38.04 -15.23
C TYR A 132 -27.36 38.34 -15.69
N ASP A 133 -28.37 37.82 -15.03
CA ASP A 133 -29.79 38.03 -15.39
C ASP A 133 -30.17 39.51 -15.32
N VAL A 134 -29.70 40.26 -14.32
CA VAL A 134 -29.95 41.72 -14.21
C VAL A 134 -29.20 42.49 -15.29
N SER A 135 -27.93 42.14 -15.59
CA SER A 135 -27.16 42.79 -16.63
C SER A 135 -27.79 42.61 -18.02
N ASP A 136 -28.27 41.40 -18.31
CA ASP A 136 -28.99 41.08 -19.55
C ASP A 136 -30.29 41.86 -19.66
N ALA A 137 -31.11 41.90 -18.61
CA ALA A 137 -32.36 42.67 -18.58
C ALA A 137 -32.12 44.19 -18.78
N ARG A 138 -31.06 44.78 -18.17
CA ARG A 138 -30.68 46.20 -18.34
C ARG A 138 -30.20 46.48 -19.75
N TYR A 139 -29.44 45.59 -20.38
CA TYR A 139 -29.04 45.70 -21.77
C TYR A 139 -30.24 45.67 -22.70
N ASN A 140 -31.15 44.71 -22.53
CA ASN A 140 -32.37 44.59 -23.31
C ASN A 140 -33.29 45.80 -23.16
N ALA A 141 -33.23 46.50 -22.02
CA ALA A 141 -33.94 47.77 -21.78
C ALA A 141 -33.20 48.99 -22.34
N GLY A 142 -32.02 48.82 -22.94
CA GLY A 142 -31.21 49.92 -23.49
C GLY A 142 -30.53 50.81 -22.44
N ILE A 143 -30.42 50.32 -21.18
CA ILE A 143 -29.86 51.08 -20.05
C ILE A 143 -28.35 50.87 -19.95
N ASP A 144 -27.85 49.66 -20.30
CA ASP A 144 -26.47 49.27 -20.11
C ASP A 144 -25.81 48.77 -21.40
N SER A 145 -24.48 48.67 -21.41
CA SER A 145 -23.72 48.18 -22.56
C SER A 145 -23.71 46.63 -22.60
N PHE A 146 -23.58 46.07 -23.79
CA PHE A 146 -23.40 44.62 -23.95
C PHE A 146 -22.11 44.11 -23.30
N LEU A 147 -21.10 44.97 -23.11
CA LEU A 147 -19.87 44.61 -22.39
C LEU A 147 -20.15 44.16 -20.95
N SER A 148 -21.10 44.84 -20.27
CA SER A 148 -21.50 44.48 -18.90
C SER A 148 -22.10 43.06 -18.84
N VAL A 149 -22.86 42.66 -19.87
CA VAL A 149 -23.42 41.28 -19.97
C VAL A 149 -22.30 40.25 -20.17
N LEU A 150 -21.34 40.54 -21.06
CA LEU A 150 -20.22 39.64 -21.34
C LEU A 150 -19.32 39.46 -20.11
N ASP A 151 -19.07 40.53 -19.35
CA ASP A 151 -18.30 40.48 -18.12
C ASP A 151 -19.01 39.60 -17.06
N ALA A 152 -20.31 39.82 -16.85
CA ALA A 152 -21.09 39.02 -15.92
C ALA A 152 -21.16 37.53 -16.34
N GLN A 153 -21.28 37.27 -17.65
CA GLN A 153 -21.28 35.91 -18.20
C GLN A 153 -19.93 35.23 -17.98
N ARG A 154 -18.81 35.93 -18.19
CA ARG A 154 -17.46 35.38 -17.96
C ARG A 154 -17.22 35.05 -16.49
N GLU A 155 -17.67 35.92 -15.58
CA GLU A 155 -17.57 35.65 -14.13
C GLU A 155 -18.44 34.45 -13.73
N LEU A 156 -19.68 34.38 -14.17
CA LEU A 156 -20.56 33.27 -13.94
C LEU A 156 -19.92 31.92 -14.40
N TYR A 157 -19.41 31.92 -15.62
CA TYR A 157 -18.73 30.74 -16.18
C TYR A 157 -17.51 30.31 -15.32
N THR A 158 -16.74 31.28 -14.86
CA THR A 158 -15.59 31.02 -13.99
C THR A 158 -16.02 30.36 -12.67
N TYR A 159 -17.06 30.86 -12.03
CA TYR A 159 -17.57 30.29 -10.77
C TYR A 159 -18.22 28.92 -10.95
N GLN A 160 -18.89 28.69 -12.07
CA GLN A 160 -19.42 27.35 -12.43
C GLN A 160 -18.29 26.32 -12.63
N GLN A 161 -17.21 26.72 -13.29
CA GLN A 161 -16.03 25.84 -13.42
C GLN A 161 -15.41 25.48 -12.05
N GLN A 162 -15.32 26.47 -11.15
CA GLN A 162 -14.81 26.24 -9.79
C GLN A 162 -15.73 25.30 -8.99
N GLU A 163 -17.06 25.43 -9.15
CA GLU A 163 -18.02 24.50 -8.53
C GLU A 163 -17.78 23.07 -8.97
N ILE A 164 -17.65 22.82 -10.27
CA ILE A 164 -17.38 21.49 -10.83
C ILE A 164 -16.07 20.93 -10.30
N GLN A 165 -15.03 21.76 -10.18
CA GLN A 165 -13.75 21.33 -9.63
C GLN A 165 -13.85 20.93 -8.14
N LEU A 166 -14.57 21.71 -7.34
CA LEU A 166 -14.83 21.40 -5.94
C LEU A 166 -15.65 20.12 -5.76
N GLU A 167 -16.67 19.93 -6.61
CA GLU A 167 -17.46 18.71 -6.59
C GLU A 167 -16.60 17.47 -6.92
N ARG A 168 -15.74 17.58 -7.94
CA ARG A 168 -14.76 16.54 -8.25
C ARG A 168 -13.83 16.24 -7.08
N GLN A 169 -13.31 17.28 -6.40
CA GLN A 169 -12.45 17.11 -5.23
C GLN A 169 -13.19 16.39 -4.10
N ARG A 170 -14.44 16.75 -3.83
CA ARG A 170 -15.29 16.09 -2.84
C ARG A 170 -15.51 14.61 -3.16
N LEU A 171 -15.80 14.27 -4.42
CA LEU A 171 -15.96 12.88 -4.84
C LEU A 171 -14.66 12.09 -4.71
N ASN A 172 -13.53 12.67 -5.09
CA ASN A 172 -12.22 12.04 -4.91
C ASN A 172 -11.89 11.81 -3.44
N ASN A 173 -12.20 12.77 -2.55
CA ASN A 173 -12.03 12.60 -1.11
C ASN A 173 -12.88 11.45 -0.56
N LEU A 174 -14.12 11.27 -1.01
CA LEU A 174 -14.96 10.14 -0.62
C LEU A 174 -14.35 8.79 -1.04
N ILE A 175 -13.79 8.73 -2.25
CA ILE A 175 -13.09 7.53 -2.74
C ILE A 175 -11.84 7.26 -1.91
N ASN A 176 -11.05 8.30 -1.62
CA ASN A 176 -9.87 8.19 -0.78
C ASN A 176 -10.23 7.76 0.63
N LEU A 177 -11.26 8.35 1.24
CA LEU A 177 -11.75 7.96 2.55
C LEU A 177 -12.13 6.47 2.58
N TYR A 178 -12.86 6.00 1.57
CA TYR A 178 -13.18 4.58 1.44
C TYR A 178 -11.92 3.71 1.38
N LYS A 179 -10.89 4.13 0.62
CA LYS A 179 -9.61 3.44 0.50
C LYS A 179 -8.85 3.40 1.83
N VAL A 180 -8.68 4.56 2.50
CA VAL A 180 -7.88 4.65 3.73
C VAL A 180 -8.53 3.98 4.93
N VAL A 181 -9.84 3.82 4.91
CA VAL A 181 -10.61 3.02 5.88
C VAL A 181 -10.47 1.50 5.61
N GLY A 182 -9.79 1.10 4.53
CA GLY A 182 -9.61 -0.32 4.18
C GLY A 182 -10.78 -0.90 3.38
N GLY A 183 -11.56 -0.03 2.73
CA GLY A 183 -12.63 -0.45 1.83
C GLY A 183 -12.10 -1.35 0.71
N GLY A 184 -12.80 -2.46 0.43
CA GLY A 184 -12.38 -3.46 -0.56
C GLY A 184 -11.56 -4.63 0.00
N SER A 185 -11.13 -4.60 1.27
CA SER A 185 -10.40 -5.72 1.89
C SER A 185 -11.24 -6.97 2.10
N ASN A 186 -12.57 -6.88 1.96
CA ASN A 186 -13.52 -7.99 2.09
C ASN A 186 -13.89 -8.65 0.76
N ILE A 187 -13.27 -8.28 -0.36
CA ILE A 187 -13.44 -9.02 -1.61
C ILE A 187 -12.70 -10.36 -1.42
N ARG A 188 -13.42 -11.35 -0.89
CA ARG A 188 -13.01 -12.76 -0.91
C ARG A 188 -12.99 -13.19 -2.38
N THR A 189 -11.80 -13.35 -2.94
CA THR A 189 -11.57 -14.18 -4.12
C THR A 189 -11.68 -15.64 -3.74
#